data_3f9fdfa9036949421313c0e7026407e4
#
_entry.id   3f9fdfa9036949421313c0e7026407e4
#
_cell.length_a   1.000
_cell.length_b   1.000
_cell.length_c   1.000
_cell.angle_alpha   90.00
_cell.angle_beta   90.00
_cell.angle_gamma   90.00
#
_symmetry.space_group_name_H-M   'P 1'
#
loop_
_entity.id
_entity.type
_entity.pdbx_description
1 polymer ?
#
loop_
_entity_poly.entity_id
_entity_poly.type
_entity_poly.pdbx_seq_one_letter_code
_entity_poly.pdbx_strand_id
1 'polypeptide(L)'
;MMMQFVCTARSADDEDYRPLAETPLTLDFAYDHGVSTLADPAVWQVTLTNNAAAPWRGVVKLELCVAYDAPRFFLPGFLYGRNRGEAPIRVDNRYPRLRAGTPEFPASPWWMVRADRLSHPAAFLLDGGRWYGLSAAPYFVRQNGVLQPWQPGRAGTFAQFAGFTCSLNTGSVGYTLGYENAPWLFVQSHNIKPRAPMGENCLTLAAGESVAFPLYLYDFVAVDGERTLYAALEAVYGLWNTPPRPGT
;
A
#
# COMPACT_ATOMS: atom_id res chain seq x y z
N MET A 1 -0.88 22.76 -1.63
CA MET A 1 -0.58 21.70 -2.62
C MET A 1 -1.74 20.73 -2.57
N MET A 2 -2.26 20.30 -3.69
CA MET A 2 -3.45 19.44 -3.73
C MET A 2 -2.98 17.97 -3.77
N MET A 3 -3.33 17.19 -2.74
CA MET A 3 -3.24 15.73 -2.76
C MET A 3 -4.30 15.21 -3.73
N GLN A 4 -3.93 14.28 -4.57
CA GLN A 4 -4.85 13.66 -5.52
C GLN A 4 -4.75 12.14 -5.41
N PHE A 5 -5.89 11.46 -5.33
CA PHE A 5 -5.95 10.02 -5.49
C PHE A 5 -6.01 9.65 -6.97
N VAL A 6 -5.14 8.73 -7.37
CA VAL A 6 -5.20 8.02 -8.64
C VAL A 6 -5.55 6.56 -8.35
N CYS A 7 -6.67 6.11 -8.89
CA CYS A 7 -7.16 4.76 -8.66
C CYS A 7 -7.10 3.97 -9.97
N THR A 8 -6.40 2.84 -9.91
CA THR A 8 -6.23 1.94 -11.05
C THR A 8 -6.51 0.50 -10.63
N ALA A 9 -6.92 -0.32 -11.58
CA ALA A 9 -7.09 -1.74 -11.34
C ALA A 9 -6.50 -2.56 -12.48
N ARG A 10 -6.06 -3.76 -12.16
CA ARG A 10 -5.62 -4.78 -13.10
C ARG A 10 -6.37 -6.08 -12.81
N SER A 11 -7.18 -6.55 -13.76
CA SER A 11 -7.77 -7.87 -13.70
C SER A 11 -6.67 -8.95 -13.74
N ALA A 12 -6.95 -10.12 -13.20
CA ALA A 12 -6.01 -11.25 -13.23
C ALA A 12 -5.65 -11.70 -14.64
N ASP A 13 -6.54 -11.42 -15.60
CA ASP A 13 -6.40 -11.80 -17.01
C ASP A 13 -5.76 -10.69 -17.87
N ASP A 14 -5.60 -9.47 -17.30
CA ASP A 14 -4.99 -8.33 -17.98
C ASP A 14 -3.48 -8.26 -17.72
N GLU A 15 -2.74 -7.63 -18.64
CA GLU A 15 -1.30 -7.38 -18.46
C GLU A 15 -1.03 -6.06 -17.72
N ASP A 16 -1.88 -5.05 -17.92
CA ASP A 16 -1.65 -3.68 -17.46
C ASP A 16 -2.73 -3.17 -16.50
N TYR A 17 -2.33 -2.20 -15.66
CA TYR A 17 -3.27 -1.42 -14.86
C TYR A 17 -4.00 -0.42 -15.75
N ARG A 18 -5.31 -0.32 -15.57
CA ARG A 18 -6.18 0.67 -16.23
C ARG A 18 -6.77 1.62 -15.20
N PRO A 19 -7.16 2.84 -15.59
CA PRO A 19 -7.97 3.69 -14.73
C PRO A 19 -9.20 2.92 -14.21
N LEU A 20 -9.53 3.12 -12.95
CA LEU A 20 -10.63 2.38 -12.33
C LEU A 20 -11.96 2.60 -13.07
N ALA A 21 -12.17 3.82 -13.61
CA ALA A 21 -13.34 4.18 -14.40
C ALA A 21 -13.51 3.36 -15.70
N GLU A 22 -12.47 2.68 -16.16
CA GLU A 22 -12.49 1.79 -17.34
C GLU A 22 -12.75 0.32 -16.97
N THR A 23 -13.05 0.05 -15.69
CA THR A 23 -13.30 -1.28 -15.13
C THR A 23 -14.74 -1.38 -14.60
N PRO A 24 -15.26 -2.58 -14.31
CA PRO A 24 -16.57 -2.71 -13.69
C PRO A 24 -16.60 -2.34 -12.20
N LEU A 25 -15.51 -1.82 -11.66
CA LEU A 25 -15.40 -1.46 -10.27
C LEU A 25 -15.74 0.02 -10.06
N THR A 26 -16.39 0.32 -8.93
CA THR A 26 -16.53 1.70 -8.42
C THR A 26 -15.88 1.83 -7.06
N LEU A 27 -15.37 3.02 -6.79
CA LEU A 27 -14.73 3.36 -5.53
C LEU A 27 -15.31 4.66 -5.01
N ASP A 28 -15.92 4.59 -3.84
CA ASP A 28 -16.50 5.73 -3.15
C ASP A 28 -15.65 6.10 -1.94
N PHE A 29 -15.45 7.39 -1.72
CA PHE A 29 -14.73 7.96 -0.59
C PHE A 29 -15.67 8.83 0.24
N ALA A 30 -15.84 8.50 1.50
CA ALA A 30 -16.56 9.31 2.47
C ALA A 30 -15.60 9.74 3.59
N TYR A 31 -15.40 11.05 3.74
CA TYR A 31 -14.65 11.57 4.88
C TYR A 31 -15.42 11.29 6.17
N ASP A 32 -14.73 10.75 7.17
CA ASP A 32 -15.31 10.40 8.46
C ASP A 32 -14.89 11.44 9.53
N HIS A 33 -13.59 11.50 9.85
CA HIS A 33 -13.05 12.43 10.86
C HIS A 33 -11.54 12.63 10.73
N GLY A 34 -10.96 13.43 11.64
CA GLY A 34 -9.53 13.70 11.75
C GLY A 34 -9.06 14.90 10.92
N VAL A 35 -7.81 15.30 11.11
CA VAL A 35 -7.24 16.50 10.47
C VAL A 35 -5.91 16.22 9.75
N SER A 36 -5.61 14.96 9.45
CA SER A 36 -4.41 14.49 8.73
C SER A 36 -3.09 14.65 9.49
N THR A 37 -3.10 14.94 10.79
CA THR A 37 -1.87 14.97 11.60
C THR A 37 -1.43 13.58 12.04
N LEU A 38 -0.26 13.46 12.67
CA LEU A 38 0.17 12.19 13.26
C LEU A 38 -0.72 11.72 14.40
N ALA A 39 -1.16 12.63 15.25
CA ALA A 39 -1.99 12.32 16.40
C ALA A 39 -3.45 12.10 16.04
N ASP A 40 -3.90 12.70 14.94
CA ASP A 40 -5.28 12.67 14.46
C ASP A 40 -5.28 12.56 12.92
N PRO A 41 -5.04 11.36 12.36
CA PRO A 41 -5.06 11.14 10.92
C PRO A 41 -6.46 11.38 10.35
N ALA A 42 -6.54 11.92 9.14
CA ALA A 42 -7.83 11.98 8.45
C ALA A 42 -8.30 10.58 8.09
N VAL A 43 -9.47 10.21 8.54
CA VAL A 43 -10.07 8.90 8.28
C VAL A 43 -11.08 9.03 7.15
N TRP A 44 -10.89 8.21 6.14
CA TRP A 44 -11.82 8.09 5.03
C TRP A 44 -12.37 6.67 4.98
N GLN A 45 -13.67 6.54 4.93
CA GLN A 45 -14.33 5.28 4.61
C GLN A 45 -14.29 5.09 3.10
N VAL A 46 -13.61 4.05 2.67
CA VAL A 46 -13.46 3.70 1.26
C VAL A 46 -14.32 2.47 0.99
N THR A 47 -15.19 2.55 -0.01
CA THR A 47 -16.04 1.42 -0.42
C THR A 47 -15.73 1.06 -1.87
N LEU A 48 -15.21 -0.15 -2.10
CA LEU A 48 -15.00 -0.71 -3.42
C LEU A 48 -16.12 -1.68 -3.74
N THR A 49 -16.78 -1.50 -4.89
CA THR A 49 -17.90 -2.33 -5.35
C THR A 49 -17.61 -2.93 -6.72
N ASN A 50 -17.89 -4.22 -6.88
CA ASN A 50 -17.92 -4.87 -8.19
C ASN A 50 -19.34 -4.76 -8.78
N ASN A 51 -19.51 -3.95 -9.82
CA ASN A 51 -20.80 -3.77 -10.51
C ASN A 51 -21.03 -4.76 -11.67
N ALA A 52 -20.07 -5.65 -11.93
CA ALA A 52 -20.26 -6.68 -12.94
C ALA A 52 -21.29 -7.74 -12.50
N ALA A 53 -21.92 -8.37 -13.47
CA ALA A 53 -22.77 -9.55 -13.24
C ALA A 53 -21.96 -10.85 -12.96
N ALA A 54 -20.63 -10.77 -13.04
CA ALA A 54 -19.69 -11.87 -12.79
C ALA A 54 -18.70 -11.50 -11.69
N PRO A 55 -18.08 -12.48 -11.02
CA PRO A 55 -16.99 -12.21 -10.08
C PRO A 55 -15.83 -11.48 -10.75
N TRP A 56 -15.28 -10.51 -10.06
CA TRP A 56 -14.06 -9.83 -10.47
C TRP A 56 -12.87 -10.31 -9.64
N ARG A 57 -11.72 -10.46 -10.30
CA ARG A 57 -10.49 -10.89 -9.65
C ARG A 57 -9.31 -10.08 -10.17
N GLY A 58 -8.48 -9.54 -9.25
CA GLY A 58 -7.34 -8.72 -9.65
C GLY A 58 -6.71 -7.96 -8.50
N VAL A 59 -6.04 -6.86 -8.82
CA VAL A 59 -5.46 -5.92 -7.85
C VAL A 59 -5.99 -4.51 -8.13
N VAL A 60 -6.44 -3.83 -7.08
CA VAL A 60 -6.83 -2.42 -7.13
C VAL A 60 -5.77 -1.61 -6.39
N LYS A 61 -5.29 -0.52 -7.00
CA LYS A 61 -4.35 0.43 -6.40
C LYS A 61 -5.02 1.76 -6.14
N LEU A 62 -4.83 2.28 -4.91
CA LEU A 62 -5.20 3.61 -4.49
C LEU A 62 -3.90 4.37 -4.22
N GLU A 63 -3.49 5.22 -5.14
CA GLU A 63 -2.22 5.94 -5.07
C GLU A 63 -2.48 7.40 -4.71
N LEU A 64 -1.87 7.85 -3.60
CA LEU A 64 -1.82 9.24 -3.18
C LEU A 64 -0.67 9.91 -3.91
N CYS A 65 -0.99 10.68 -4.94
CA CYS A 65 -0.03 11.43 -5.73
C CYS A 65 0.19 12.82 -5.13
N VAL A 66 1.44 13.20 -5.02
CA VAL A 66 1.86 14.50 -4.50
C VAL A 66 2.82 15.12 -5.52
N ALA A 67 2.66 16.41 -5.82
CA ALA A 67 3.65 17.14 -6.60
C ALA A 67 4.96 17.18 -5.79
N TYR A 68 6.07 16.72 -6.36
CA TYR A 68 7.33 16.51 -5.66
C TYR A 68 8.52 17.10 -6.44
N ASP A 69 9.60 17.38 -5.71
CA ASP A 69 10.89 17.72 -6.29
C ASP A 69 11.92 16.60 -6.09
N ALA A 70 12.07 16.11 -4.87
CA ALA A 70 13.01 15.04 -4.54
C ALA A 70 12.41 14.08 -3.46
N PRO A 71 11.42 13.26 -3.81
CA PRO A 71 10.70 12.46 -2.83
C PRO A 71 11.58 11.38 -2.20
N ARG A 72 11.39 11.16 -0.91
CA ARG A 72 11.94 10.03 -0.17
C ARG A 72 10.79 9.18 0.32
N PHE A 73 10.88 7.86 0.08
CA PHE A 73 9.83 6.92 0.45
C PHE A 73 10.20 6.15 1.70
N PHE A 74 9.17 5.83 2.49
CA PHE A 74 9.29 5.03 3.70
C PHE A 74 8.19 3.96 3.71
N LEU A 75 8.61 2.72 3.57
CA LEU A 75 7.80 1.53 3.78
C LEU A 75 8.34 0.84 5.03
N PRO A 76 7.67 0.93 6.18
CA PRO A 76 8.22 0.53 7.47
C PRO A 76 8.72 -0.92 7.50
N GLY A 77 9.98 -1.12 7.89
CA GLY A 77 10.64 -2.43 7.89
C GLY A 77 11.19 -2.86 6.52
N PHE A 78 10.91 -2.14 5.44
CA PHE A 78 11.31 -2.52 4.10
C PHE A 78 12.11 -1.44 3.36
N LEU A 79 11.64 -0.21 3.30
CA LEU A 79 12.28 0.90 2.59
C LEU A 79 12.37 2.13 3.47
N TYR A 80 13.59 2.66 3.66
CA TYR A 80 13.88 3.88 4.39
C TYR A 80 14.67 4.83 3.49
N GLY A 81 13.95 5.72 2.80
CA GLY A 81 14.54 6.67 1.85
C GLY A 81 15.15 5.97 0.64
N ARG A 82 16.46 5.86 0.56
CA ARG A 82 17.16 5.27 -0.59
C ARG A 82 17.60 3.82 -0.38
N ASN A 83 17.32 3.23 0.75
CA ASN A 83 17.77 1.90 1.12
C ASN A 83 19.22 1.62 0.72
N ARG A 84 20.16 2.17 1.48
CA ARG A 84 21.59 1.91 1.34
C ARG A 84 22.15 2.12 -0.07
N GLY A 85 22.23 3.35 -0.51
CA GLY A 85 23.15 3.70 -1.61
C GLY A 85 24.61 3.38 -1.31
N GLU A 86 24.89 2.84 -0.13
CA GLU A 86 26.24 2.55 0.41
C GLU A 86 26.52 1.04 0.54
N ALA A 87 25.55 0.16 0.24
CA ALA A 87 25.82 -1.28 0.28
C ALA A 87 26.84 -1.65 -0.81
N PRO A 88 27.85 -2.47 -0.49
CA PRO A 88 28.82 -2.94 -1.50
C PRO A 88 28.11 -3.54 -2.69
N ILE A 89 28.59 -3.30 -3.89
CA ILE A 89 28.02 -3.76 -5.17
C ILE A 89 27.64 -5.25 -5.15
N ARG A 90 28.37 -6.08 -4.42
CA ARG A 90 28.09 -7.52 -4.27
C ARG A 90 26.82 -7.84 -3.48
N VAL A 91 26.38 -6.93 -2.60
CA VAL A 91 25.12 -7.05 -1.84
C VAL A 91 23.98 -6.43 -2.62
N ASP A 92 24.25 -5.40 -3.40
CA ASP A 92 23.31 -4.64 -4.21
C ASP A 92 22.58 -5.49 -5.26
N ASN A 93 23.25 -6.46 -5.85
CA ASN A 93 22.64 -7.35 -6.85
C ASN A 93 21.59 -8.31 -6.28
N ARG A 94 21.42 -8.33 -4.96
CA ARG A 94 20.42 -9.19 -4.27
C ARG A 94 19.14 -8.44 -3.88
N TYR A 95 19.18 -7.12 -3.90
CA TYR A 95 18.08 -6.28 -3.45
C TYR A 95 17.66 -5.31 -4.54
N PRO A 96 16.38 -5.27 -4.93
CA PRO A 96 15.90 -4.32 -5.90
C PRO A 96 16.10 -2.88 -5.37
N ARG A 97 16.42 -1.97 -6.29
CA ARG A 97 16.57 -0.55 -6.01
C ARG A 97 15.37 0.21 -6.57
N LEU A 98 14.89 1.17 -5.81
CA LEU A 98 13.93 2.12 -6.33
C LEU A 98 14.69 3.19 -7.14
N ARG A 99 14.48 3.21 -8.47
CA ARG A 99 15.15 4.12 -9.40
C ARG A 99 14.21 4.57 -10.50
N ALA A 100 14.19 5.87 -10.78
CA ALA A 100 13.42 6.44 -11.88
C ALA A 100 13.88 5.93 -13.26
N GLY A 101 12.98 5.96 -14.22
CA GLY A 101 13.24 5.58 -15.60
C GLY A 101 12.92 4.12 -15.92
N THR A 102 13.49 3.62 -17.02
CA THR A 102 13.31 2.23 -17.44
C THR A 102 13.88 1.29 -16.38
N PRO A 103 13.13 0.29 -15.95
CA PRO A 103 13.61 -0.64 -14.94
C PRO A 103 14.78 -1.48 -15.51
N GLU A 104 15.91 -1.37 -14.84
CA GLU A 104 17.08 -2.20 -15.09
C GLU A 104 17.32 -3.03 -13.83
N PHE A 105 17.38 -4.34 -13.99
CA PHE A 105 17.65 -5.17 -12.83
C PHE A 105 19.02 -4.81 -12.19
N PRO A 106 19.03 -4.65 -10.86
CA PRO A 106 17.97 -4.86 -9.86
C PRO A 106 17.14 -3.61 -9.54
N ALA A 107 16.94 -2.69 -10.47
CA ALA A 107 16.24 -1.44 -10.26
C ALA A 107 14.79 -1.46 -10.78
N SER A 108 13.92 -0.67 -10.16
CA SER A 108 12.56 -0.42 -10.61
C SER A 108 12.13 0.99 -10.24
N PRO A 109 11.32 1.68 -11.06
CA PRO A 109 10.77 2.99 -10.71
C PRO A 109 9.61 2.93 -9.71
N TRP A 110 9.04 1.76 -9.44
CA TRP A 110 7.96 1.56 -8.48
C TRP A 110 8.03 0.18 -7.84
N TRP A 111 7.48 0.07 -6.64
CA TRP A 111 7.41 -1.16 -5.88
C TRP A 111 6.02 -1.37 -5.30
N MET A 112 5.65 -2.65 -5.16
CA MET A 112 4.53 -3.10 -4.35
C MET A 112 5.03 -4.13 -3.35
N VAL A 113 4.72 -3.91 -2.08
CA VAL A 113 5.13 -4.77 -0.97
C VAL A 113 3.90 -5.26 -0.24
N ARG A 114 3.84 -6.55 0.03
CA ARG A 114 2.75 -7.15 0.80
C ARG A 114 2.72 -6.55 2.20
N ALA A 115 1.54 -6.10 2.64
CA ALA A 115 1.40 -5.30 3.85
C ALA A 115 1.83 -6.01 5.13
N ASP A 116 1.62 -7.33 5.22
CA ASP A 116 2.03 -8.15 6.37
C ASP A 116 3.56 -8.34 6.50
N ARG A 117 4.32 -7.94 5.48
CA ARG A 117 5.80 -7.93 5.51
C ARG A 117 6.38 -6.61 5.99
N LEU A 118 5.55 -5.60 6.12
CA LEU A 118 5.94 -4.34 6.73
C LEU A 118 5.87 -4.47 8.26
N SER A 119 6.77 -3.81 8.96
CA SER A 119 6.70 -3.76 10.44
C SER A 119 5.44 -3.01 10.92
N HIS A 120 4.94 -2.09 10.09
CA HIS A 120 3.71 -1.33 10.31
C HIS A 120 3.00 -1.14 8.97
N PRO A 121 1.67 -1.34 8.88
CA PRO A 121 0.94 -1.29 7.62
C PRO A 121 0.70 0.17 7.17
N ALA A 122 1.74 0.79 6.65
CA ALA A 122 1.73 2.16 6.19
C ALA A 122 2.75 2.39 5.07
N ALA A 123 2.55 3.47 4.30
CA ALA A 123 3.52 4.01 3.38
C ALA A 123 3.58 5.54 3.52
N PHE A 124 4.79 6.09 3.51
CA PHE A 124 5.02 7.52 3.62
C PHE A 124 5.92 8.03 2.48
N LEU A 125 5.68 9.28 2.11
CA LEU A 125 6.50 10.08 1.22
C LEU A 125 6.90 11.36 1.94
N LEU A 126 8.19 11.67 1.94
CA LEU A 126 8.76 12.93 2.43
C LEU A 126 9.25 13.75 1.26
N ASP A 127 8.78 14.97 1.13
CA ASP A 127 9.26 15.97 0.18
C ASP A 127 9.28 17.35 0.81
N GLY A 128 10.37 18.10 0.64
CA GLY A 128 10.51 19.46 1.17
C GLY A 128 10.28 19.61 2.67
N GLY A 129 10.53 18.57 3.48
CA GLY A 129 10.28 18.58 4.93
C GLY A 129 8.82 18.30 5.33
N ARG A 130 7.93 18.04 4.36
CA ARG A 130 6.55 17.65 4.58
C ARG A 130 6.35 16.18 4.33
N TRP A 131 5.63 15.53 5.21
CA TRP A 131 5.30 14.13 5.15
C TRP A 131 3.88 13.92 4.68
N TYR A 132 3.73 13.01 3.75
CA TYR A 132 2.45 12.50 3.27
C TYR A 132 2.43 11.01 3.48
N GLY A 133 1.32 10.46 3.90
CA GLY A 133 1.26 9.03 4.12
C GLY A 133 -0.14 8.49 4.18
N LEU A 134 -0.21 7.18 4.15
CA LEU A 134 -1.44 6.44 4.32
C LEU A 134 -1.19 5.14 5.09
N SER A 135 -2.21 4.72 5.83
CA SER A 135 -2.24 3.47 6.55
C SER A 135 -3.61 2.81 6.39
N ALA A 136 -3.64 1.50 6.27
CA ALA A 136 -4.86 0.70 6.17
C ALA A 136 -4.60 -0.74 6.64
N ALA A 137 -5.65 -1.57 6.68
CA ALA A 137 -5.54 -2.95 7.15
C ALA A 137 -4.52 -3.77 6.33
N PRO A 138 -3.66 -4.58 6.99
CA PRO A 138 -2.64 -5.37 6.29
C PRO A 138 -3.21 -6.53 5.48
N TYR A 139 -4.43 -6.96 5.78
CA TYR A 139 -5.14 -8.03 5.07
C TYR A 139 -6.64 -7.98 5.35
N PHE A 140 -7.39 -8.76 4.61
CA PHE A 140 -8.83 -8.89 4.73
C PHE A 140 -9.21 -10.28 5.24
N VAL A 141 -10.33 -10.33 5.93
CA VAL A 141 -10.94 -11.55 6.47
C VAL A 141 -12.37 -11.68 5.99
N ARG A 142 -12.88 -12.92 5.95
CA ARG A 142 -14.31 -13.14 5.80
C ARG A 142 -14.92 -13.52 7.15
N GLN A 143 -15.98 -12.79 7.49
CA GLN A 143 -16.79 -13.07 8.68
C GLN A 143 -18.26 -13.17 8.25
N ASN A 144 -18.87 -14.30 8.51
CA ASN A 144 -20.25 -14.58 8.04
C ASN A 144 -20.44 -14.37 6.52
N GLY A 145 -19.44 -14.75 5.74
CA GLY A 145 -19.45 -14.57 4.28
C GLY A 145 -19.08 -13.17 3.77
N VAL A 146 -19.06 -12.16 4.63
CA VAL A 146 -18.73 -10.77 4.26
C VAL A 146 -17.22 -10.53 4.31
N LEU A 147 -16.68 -9.95 3.23
CA LEU A 147 -15.29 -9.51 3.17
C LEU A 147 -15.14 -8.19 3.93
N GLN A 148 -14.19 -8.13 4.83
CA GLN A 148 -13.94 -6.94 5.65
C GLN A 148 -12.46 -6.80 6.01
N PRO A 149 -11.99 -5.58 6.29
CA PRO A 149 -10.63 -5.34 6.74
C PRO A 149 -10.40 -6.03 8.08
N TRP A 150 -9.22 -6.63 8.22
CA TRP A 150 -8.80 -7.12 9.54
C TRP A 150 -8.67 -5.95 10.52
N GLN A 151 -9.03 -6.21 11.76
CA GLN A 151 -8.86 -5.29 12.88
C GLN A 151 -8.35 -6.05 14.11
N PRO A 152 -7.52 -5.43 14.97
CA PRO A 152 -7.09 -6.04 16.22
C PRO A 152 -8.27 -6.55 17.05
N GLY A 153 -8.19 -7.78 17.53
CA GLY A 153 -9.24 -8.39 18.37
C GLY A 153 -10.49 -8.88 17.64
N ARG A 154 -10.59 -8.73 16.32
CA ARG A 154 -11.69 -9.32 15.53
C ARG A 154 -11.31 -10.67 14.97
N ALA A 155 -12.19 -11.65 15.20
CA ALA A 155 -12.10 -12.97 14.58
C ALA A 155 -12.60 -12.94 13.14
N GLY A 156 -11.99 -13.76 12.28
CA GLY A 156 -12.42 -13.96 10.89
C GLY A 156 -11.49 -14.94 10.20
N THR A 157 -11.97 -15.58 9.14
CA THR A 157 -11.12 -16.43 8.32
C THR A 157 -10.32 -15.55 7.37
N PHE A 158 -9.00 -15.74 7.32
CA PHE A 158 -8.14 -15.04 6.37
C PHE A 158 -8.70 -15.19 4.93
N ALA A 159 -8.78 -14.09 4.22
CA ALA A 159 -9.26 -14.06 2.85
C ALA A 159 -8.15 -13.70 1.87
N GLN A 160 -7.46 -12.56 2.08
CA GLN A 160 -6.44 -12.07 1.17
C GLN A 160 -5.55 -11.01 1.80
N PHE A 161 -4.34 -10.88 1.27
CA PHE A 161 -3.42 -9.81 1.64
C PHE A 161 -3.79 -8.49 0.95
N ALA A 162 -3.44 -7.40 1.63
CA ALA A 162 -3.28 -6.08 1.04
C ALA A 162 -1.80 -5.81 0.76
N GLY A 163 -1.51 -4.68 0.12
CA GLY A 163 -0.16 -4.23 -0.14
C GLY A 163 -0.02 -2.72 -0.02
N PHE A 164 1.23 -2.27 -0.04
CA PHE A 164 1.57 -0.86 -0.16
C PHE A 164 2.47 -0.64 -1.37
N THR A 165 2.30 0.50 -2.04
CA THR A 165 3.11 0.87 -3.19
C THR A 165 3.86 2.17 -2.97
N CYS A 166 4.97 2.34 -3.69
CA CYS A 166 5.62 3.62 -3.89
C CYS A 166 6.11 3.72 -5.33
N SER A 167 6.04 4.91 -5.91
CA SER A 167 6.43 5.15 -7.30
C SER A 167 7.18 6.46 -7.46
N LEU A 168 8.38 6.39 -8.04
CA LEU A 168 9.15 7.56 -8.46
C LEU A 168 8.58 8.20 -9.72
N ASN A 169 7.90 7.43 -10.59
CA ASN A 169 7.36 7.97 -11.84
C ASN A 169 6.16 8.89 -11.59
N THR A 170 5.35 8.56 -10.59
CA THR A 170 4.14 9.30 -10.25
C THR A 170 4.28 10.14 -8.99
N GLY A 171 5.41 10.01 -8.26
CA GLY A 171 5.55 10.66 -6.96
C GLY A 171 4.46 10.24 -6.00
N SER A 172 4.18 8.94 -5.91
CA SER A 172 3.05 8.43 -5.15
C SER A 172 3.47 7.41 -4.10
N VAL A 173 2.69 7.35 -3.04
CA VAL A 173 2.57 6.20 -2.15
C VAL A 173 1.13 5.70 -2.22
N GLY A 174 0.91 4.40 -2.05
CA GLY A 174 -0.44 3.85 -2.23
C GLY A 174 -0.72 2.63 -1.40
N TYR A 175 -2.00 2.30 -1.33
CA TYR A 175 -2.54 1.08 -0.76
C TYR A 175 -3.14 0.20 -1.85
N THR A 176 -3.04 -1.12 -1.69
CA THR A 176 -3.59 -2.06 -2.67
C THR A 176 -4.50 -3.07 -2.02
N LEU A 177 -5.63 -3.32 -2.68
CA LEU A 177 -6.47 -4.47 -2.39
C LEU A 177 -6.06 -5.59 -3.33
N GLY A 178 -5.63 -6.70 -2.75
CA GLY A 178 -4.84 -7.70 -3.45
C GLY A 178 -3.38 -7.29 -3.55
N TYR A 179 -2.56 -8.19 -4.05
CA TYR A 179 -1.12 -8.03 -4.11
C TYR A 179 -0.53 -8.75 -5.31
N GLU A 180 0.48 -8.16 -5.90
CA GLU A 180 1.35 -8.84 -6.85
C GLU A 180 2.83 -8.55 -6.50
N ASN A 181 3.73 -9.48 -6.81
CA ASN A 181 5.15 -9.23 -6.69
C ASN A 181 5.59 -8.34 -7.85
N ALA A 182 5.63 -7.05 -7.62
CA ALA A 182 5.97 -6.09 -8.64
C ALA A 182 7.25 -5.34 -8.31
N PRO A 183 7.98 -5.00 -9.38
CA PRO A 183 7.81 -5.43 -10.77
C PRO A 183 8.48 -6.77 -11.04
N TRP A 184 9.23 -7.32 -10.10
CA TRP A 184 10.14 -8.44 -10.28
C TRP A 184 9.92 -9.54 -9.26
N LEU A 185 9.87 -10.76 -9.72
CA LEU A 185 9.90 -11.94 -8.86
C LEU A 185 11.35 -12.42 -8.72
N PHE A 186 11.90 -12.35 -7.51
CA PHE A 186 13.15 -13.00 -7.17
C PHE A 186 12.93 -14.49 -6.93
N VAL A 187 13.58 -15.32 -7.72
CA VAL A 187 13.69 -16.75 -7.45
C VAL A 187 15.04 -17.02 -6.80
N GLN A 188 15.12 -18.01 -5.93
CA GLN A 188 16.31 -18.38 -5.11
C GLN A 188 17.64 -18.46 -5.87
N SER A 189 17.63 -18.65 -7.16
CA SER A 189 18.82 -18.76 -8.02
C SER A 189 19.24 -17.46 -8.70
N HIS A 190 18.76 -16.31 -8.28
CA HIS A 190 18.99 -15.00 -8.92
C HIS A 190 18.38 -14.87 -10.34
N ASN A 191 17.54 -15.80 -10.74
CA ASN A 191 16.81 -15.69 -11.98
C ASN A 191 15.67 -14.69 -11.81
N ILE A 192 15.68 -13.63 -12.62
CA ILE A 192 14.59 -12.70 -12.74
C ILE A 192 13.55 -13.34 -13.63
N LYS A 193 12.34 -13.43 -13.13
CA LYS A 193 11.18 -13.76 -13.95
C LYS A 193 10.41 -12.49 -14.27
N PRO A 194 9.86 -12.37 -15.47
CA PRO A 194 8.87 -11.37 -15.74
C PRO A 194 7.74 -11.50 -14.71
N ARG A 195 6.95 -10.45 -14.57
CA ARG A 195 5.81 -10.34 -13.68
C ARG A 195 5.09 -11.68 -13.51
N ALA A 196 5.05 -12.17 -12.30
CA ALA A 196 4.34 -13.42 -12.02
C ALA A 196 2.83 -13.21 -12.20
N PRO A 197 2.11 -14.24 -12.64
CA PRO A 197 0.65 -14.23 -12.56
C PRO A 197 0.21 -13.85 -11.15
N MET A 198 -0.87 -13.11 -11.00
CA MET A 198 -1.35 -12.62 -9.70
C MET A 198 -1.70 -13.76 -8.73
N GLY A 199 -2.03 -14.93 -9.23
CA GLY A 199 -2.24 -16.14 -8.41
C GLY A 199 -3.29 -15.95 -7.31
N GLU A 200 -3.02 -16.50 -6.14
CA GLU A 200 -3.92 -16.49 -4.98
C GLU A 200 -4.00 -15.15 -4.24
N ASN A 201 -3.13 -14.20 -4.59
CA ASN A 201 -3.04 -12.91 -3.91
C ASN A 201 -4.00 -11.85 -4.47
N CYS A 202 -4.84 -12.19 -5.44
CA CYS A 202 -5.83 -11.28 -5.99
C CYS A 202 -6.95 -10.99 -5.00
N LEU A 203 -7.41 -9.75 -5.01
CA LEU A 203 -8.75 -9.44 -4.53
C LEU A 203 -9.77 -10.22 -5.36
N THR A 204 -10.71 -10.86 -4.71
CA THR A 204 -11.85 -11.51 -5.36
C THR A 204 -13.13 -10.95 -4.77
N LEU A 205 -13.94 -10.32 -5.62
CA LEU A 205 -15.27 -9.81 -5.28
C LEU A 205 -16.31 -10.56 -6.12
N ALA A 206 -17.32 -11.12 -5.48
CA ALA A 206 -18.46 -11.68 -6.18
C ALA A 206 -19.23 -10.60 -6.99
N ALA A 207 -20.14 -11.01 -7.85
CA ALA A 207 -21.03 -10.09 -8.54
C ALA A 207 -21.82 -9.24 -7.54
N GLY A 208 -21.76 -7.91 -7.64
CA GLY A 208 -22.41 -6.97 -6.74
C GLY A 208 -21.80 -6.88 -5.33
N GLU A 209 -20.70 -7.61 -5.05
CA GLU A 209 -20.06 -7.55 -3.72
C GLU A 209 -19.32 -6.23 -3.53
N SER A 210 -19.44 -5.69 -2.32
CA SER A 210 -18.68 -4.51 -1.88
C SER A 210 -17.81 -4.84 -0.69
N VAL A 211 -16.69 -4.13 -0.58
CA VAL A 211 -15.84 -4.13 0.61
C VAL A 211 -15.60 -2.70 1.06
N ALA A 212 -15.88 -2.42 2.34
CA ALA A 212 -15.62 -1.12 2.95
C ALA A 212 -14.47 -1.23 3.95
N PHE A 213 -13.59 -0.22 3.97
CA PHE A 213 -12.45 -0.17 4.89
C PHE A 213 -12.04 1.26 5.21
N PRO A 214 -11.51 1.51 6.43
CA PRO A 214 -10.93 2.79 6.76
C PRO A 214 -9.56 2.97 6.10
N LEU A 215 -9.34 4.15 5.52
CA LEU A 215 -8.06 4.62 5.03
C LEU A 215 -7.64 5.83 5.87
N TYR A 216 -6.50 5.71 6.55
CA TYR A 216 -5.94 6.76 7.40
C TYR A 216 -4.93 7.57 6.59
N LEU A 217 -5.14 8.87 6.47
CA LEU A 217 -4.28 9.78 5.73
C LEU A 217 -3.52 10.72 6.65
N TYR A 218 -2.26 10.92 6.33
CA TYR A 218 -1.31 11.76 7.05
C TYR A 218 -0.77 12.87 6.14
N ASP A 219 -0.76 14.09 6.65
CA ASP A 219 -0.17 15.27 6.00
C ASP A 219 0.34 16.21 7.09
N PHE A 220 1.65 16.18 7.35
CA PHE A 220 2.26 16.96 8.43
C PHE A 220 3.68 17.42 8.09
N VAL A 221 4.11 18.48 8.74
CA VAL A 221 5.47 19.02 8.62
C VAL A 221 6.37 18.29 9.63
N ALA A 222 7.54 17.86 9.19
CA ALA A 222 8.55 17.28 10.06
C ALA A 222 9.16 18.36 10.97
N VAL A 223 9.17 18.09 12.26
CA VAL A 223 9.82 18.98 13.23
C VAL A 223 11.30 18.63 13.41
N ASP A 224 11.65 17.33 13.23
CA ASP A 224 13.02 16.81 13.32
C ASP A 224 13.07 15.45 12.60
N GLY A 225 13.96 15.31 11.60
CA GLY A 225 13.92 14.25 10.58
C GLY A 225 13.73 12.81 11.09
N GLU A 226 14.64 12.30 11.94
CA GLU A 226 14.55 10.92 12.42
C GLU A 226 13.44 10.72 13.47
N ARG A 227 13.28 11.67 14.39
CA ARG A 227 12.23 11.60 15.42
C ARG A 227 10.84 11.60 14.82
N THR A 228 10.66 12.28 13.70
CA THR A 228 9.38 12.32 12.97
C THR A 228 9.01 10.95 12.40
N LEU A 229 9.98 10.20 11.87
CA LEU A 229 9.72 8.85 11.40
C LEU A 229 9.30 7.92 12.56
N TYR A 230 9.99 7.97 13.70
CA TYR A 230 9.60 7.17 14.86
C TYR A 230 8.21 7.54 15.37
N ALA A 231 7.87 8.81 15.43
CA ALA A 231 6.54 9.26 15.83
C ALA A 231 5.46 8.78 14.85
N ALA A 232 5.75 8.78 13.53
CA ALA A 232 4.84 8.23 12.52
C ALA A 232 4.63 6.71 12.70
N LEU A 233 5.70 5.97 12.98
CA LEU A 233 5.61 4.53 13.24
C LEU A 233 4.82 4.24 14.52
N GLU A 234 5.03 5.01 15.56
CA GLU A 234 4.31 4.88 16.83
C GLU A 234 2.80 5.17 16.67
N ALA A 235 2.45 6.20 15.91
CA ALA A 235 1.07 6.51 15.59
C ALA A 235 0.39 5.36 14.83
N VAL A 236 1.05 4.80 13.80
CA VAL A 236 0.54 3.63 13.06
C VAL A 236 0.45 2.39 13.95
N TYR A 237 1.45 2.19 14.82
CA TYR A 237 1.42 1.09 15.79
C TYR A 237 0.19 1.16 16.70
N GLY A 238 -0.14 2.35 17.17
CA GLY A 238 -1.34 2.58 18.00
C GLY A 238 -2.66 2.18 17.32
N LEU A 239 -2.73 2.29 16.00
CA LEU A 239 -3.92 1.89 15.23
C LEU A 239 -4.06 0.37 15.08
N TRP A 240 -2.95 -0.36 14.89
CA TRP A 240 -2.98 -1.76 14.47
C TRP A 240 -2.55 -2.76 15.54
N ASN A 241 -1.88 -2.30 16.58
CA ASN A 241 -1.45 -3.15 17.68
C ASN A 241 -2.08 -2.66 18.99
N THR A 242 -3.20 -3.24 19.36
CA THR A 242 -3.74 -3.03 20.71
C THR A 242 -2.78 -3.67 21.69
N PRO A 243 -2.19 -2.94 22.66
CA PRO A 243 -1.35 -3.55 23.67
C PRO A 243 -2.15 -4.62 24.42
N PRO A 244 -1.54 -5.76 24.81
CA PRO A 244 -2.22 -6.77 25.60
C PRO A 244 -2.78 -6.08 26.85
N ARG A 245 -4.05 -6.30 27.15
CA ARG A 245 -4.67 -5.73 28.34
C ARG A 245 -3.92 -6.26 29.56
N PRO A 246 -3.42 -5.41 30.47
CA PRO A 246 -2.83 -5.87 31.71
C PRO A 246 -3.90 -6.68 32.45
N GLY A 247 -3.66 -7.94 32.71
CA GLY A 247 -4.49 -8.77 33.60
C GLY A 247 -5.52 -9.69 32.93
N THR A 248 -5.31 -10.15 31.68
CA THR A 248 -6.01 -11.35 31.16
C THR A 248 -5.06 -12.52 31.06
#